data_cd12eb2bde74a1b785a67c7c99408726
#
_entry.id   cd12eb2bde74a1b785a67c7c99408726
#
_cell.length_a   1.000
_cell.length_b   1.000
_cell.length_c   1.000
_cell.angle_alpha   90.00
_cell.angle_beta   90.00
_cell.angle_gamma   90.00
#
_symmetry.space_group_name_H-M   'P 1'
#
loop_
_entity.id
_entity.type
_entity.pdbx_description
1 polymer ?
#
loop_
_entity_poly.entity_id
_entity_poly.type
_entity_poly.pdbx_seq_one_letter_code
_entity_poly.pdbx_strand_id
1 'polypeptide(L)'
;MKITLMKNADATIQLAEAPPIRRVPLALARRFFQICNTVQSEAIAEADLTPLEFAVMAYVNAVDGEPDIDQGGLAERVGVDRNTTSLLVRGLEAKGLLEPRVSAIDRRARLIRLTPRGEKLYRDLHPKALAAQDQILAFLEPAERDLLLDSLLRVIDEYRHLARPGAGRRKRNSNSHPLSNGRHG
;
A
#
# COMPACT_ATOMS: atom_id res chain seq x y z
N MET A 1 -1.02 23.26 -9.37
CA MET A 1 -1.03 23.06 -10.84
C MET A 1 -2.34 22.34 -11.18
N LYS A 2 -3.26 22.97 -11.93
CA LYS A 2 -4.53 22.33 -12.30
C LYS A 2 -4.25 21.33 -13.40
N ILE A 3 -4.40 20.04 -13.11
CA ILE A 3 -4.37 18.99 -14.14
C ILE A 3 -5.66 19.14 -14.93
N THR A 4 -5.55 19.69 -16.14
CA THR A 4 -6.67 19.76 -17.08
C THR A 4 -6.82 18.37 -17.71
N LEU A 5 -7.74 17.58 -17.19
CA LEU A 5 -8.13 16.31 -17.80
C LEU A 5 -8.89 16.60 -19.10
N MET A 6 -8.26 16.35 -20.24
CA MET A 6 -8.93 16.35 -21.54
C MET A 6 -9.93 15.18 -21.55
N LYS A 7 -11.22 15.51 -21.62
CA LYS A 7 -12.30 14.56 -21.91
C LYS A 7 -12.13 14.08 -23.36
N ASN A 8 -11.59 12.88 -23.53
CA ASN A 8 -11.57 12.22 -24.85
C ASN A 8 -12.68 11.17 -24.89
N ALA A 9 -13.76 11.47 -25.63
CA ALA A 9 -14.81 10.52 -25.99
C ALA A 9 -14.28 9.33 -26.85
N ASP A 10 -13.07 9.45 -27.42
CA ASP A 10 -12.44 8.41 -28.24
C ASP A 10 -11.69 7.32 -27.44
N ALA A 11 -11.61 7.43 -26.11
CA ALA A 11 -10.82 6.50 -25.30
C ALA A 11 -11.36 5.05 -25.34
N THR A 12 -12.66 4.88 -25.52
CA THR A 12 -13.31 3.55 -25.48
C THR A 12 -12.99 2.72 -26.74
N ILE A 13 -12.83 3.36 -27.90
CA ILE A 13 -12.52 2.66 -29.16
C ILE A 13 -11.04 2.24 -29.22
N GLN A 14 -10.13 3.04 -28.66
CA GLN A 14 -8.70 2.74 -28.63
C GLN A 14 -8.31 1.59 -27.69
N LEU A 15 -9.14 1.27 -26.69
CA LEU A 15 -8.88 0.16 -25.75
C LEU A 15 -8.97 -1.23 -26.41
N ALA A 16 -9.79 -1.38 -27.45
CA ALA A 16 -9.91 -2.64 -28.21
C ALA A 16 -8.70 -2.94 -29.08
N GLU A 17 -7.99 -1.91 -29.53
CA GLU A 17 -6.83 -2.01 -30.43
C GLU A 17 -5.47 -1.89 -29.70
N ALA A 18 -5.48 -1.76 -28.36
CA ALA A 18 -4.25 -1.64 -27.59
C ALA A 18 -3.37 -2.88 -27.80
N PRO A 19 -2.04 -2.73 -28.02
CA PRO A 19 -1.12 -3.86 -28.17
C PRO A 19 -1.27 -4.82 -26.98
N PRO A 20 -1.15 -6.15 -27.19
CA PRO A 20 -1.34 -7.16 -26.15
C PRO A 20 -0.56 -6.87 -24.86
N ILE A 21 0.64 -6.28 -24.97
CA ILE A 21 1.48 -5.90 -23.82
C ILE A 21 0.81 -4.85 -22.91
N ARG A 22 -0.03 -3.97 -23.45
CA ARG A 22 -0.75 -2.97 -22.66
C ARG A 22 -1.90 -3.55 -21.85
N ARG A 23 -2.35 -4.76 -22.18
CA ARG A 23 -3.41 -5.48 -21.45
C ARG A 23 -2.89 -6.53 -20.49
N VAL A 24 -1.57 -6.60 -20.29
CA VAL A 24 -0.97 -7.50 -19.30
C VAL A 24 -1.25 -6.98 -17.88
N PRO A 25 -1.88 -7.78 -17.00
CA PRO A 25 -2.29 -7.33 -15.67
C PRO A 25 -1.15 -6.69 -14.86
N LEU A 26 0.05 -7.27 -14.88
CA LEU A 26 1.20 -6.74 -14.15
C LEU A 26 1.62 -5.35 -14.66
N ALA A 27 1.59 -5.13 -15.97
CA ALA A 27 1.95 -3.83 -16.56
C ALA A 27 0.92 -2.76 -16.21
N LEU A 28 -0.37 -3.12 -16.25
CA LEU A 28 -1.47 -2.24 -15.87
C LEU A 28 -1.41 -1.90 -14.37
N ALA A 29 -1.27 -2.90 -13.52
CA ALA A 29 -1.19 -2.72 -12.08
C ALA A 29 -0.02 -1.81 -11.68
N ARG A 30 1.16 -2.00 -12.30
CA ARG A 30 2.33 -1.15 -12.03
C ARG A 30 2.07 0.32 -12.40
N ARG A 31 1.50 0.57 -13.59
CA ARG A 31 1.19 1.94 -14.05
C ARG A 31 0.10 2.58 -13.21
N PHE A 32 -0.94 1.84 -12.90
CA PHE A 32 -2.03 2.31 -12.06
C PHE A 32 -1.51 2.66 -10.65
N PHE A 33 -0.71 1.78 -10.06
CA PHE A 33 -0.05 2.05 -8.78
C PHE A 33 0.82 3.32 -8.82
N GLN A 34 1.60 3.54 -9.90
CA GLN A 34 2.41 4.76 -10.04
C GLN A 34 1.54 6.02 -10.07
N ILE A 35 0.42 5.99 -10.80
CA ILE A 35 -0.53 7.11 -10.85
C ILE A 35 -1.09 7.38 -9.45
N CYS A 36 -1.62 6.36 -8.79
CA CYS A 36 -2.17 6.47 -7.44
C CYS A 36 -1.15 7.04 -6.45
N ASN A 37 0.07 6.51 -6.49
CA ASN A 37 1.15 6.93 -5.60
C ASN A 37 1.57 8.40 -5.83
N THR A 38 1.65 8.85 -7.10
CA THR A 38 1.98 10.25 -7.42
C THR A 38 0.89 11.19 -6.97
N VAL A 39 -0.37 10.89 -7.30
CA VAL A 39 -1.53 11.73 -6.93
C VAL A 39 -1.64 11.83 -5.41
N GLN A 40 -1.45 10.74 -4.70
CA GLN A 40 -1.48 10.76 -3.24
C GLN A 40 -0.30 11.52 -2.64
N SER A 41 0.92 11.37 -3.20
CA SER A 41 2.08 12.14 -2.75
C SER A 41 1.86 13.64 -2.87
N GLU A 42 1.27 14.10 -3.97
CA GLU A 42 0.93 15.52 -4.16
C GLU A 42 -0.13 16.00 -3.16
N ALA A 43 -1.14 15.17 -2.88
CA ALA A 43 -2.22 15.53 -1.95
C ALA A 43 -1.77 15.69 -0.50
N ILE A 44 -0.73 14.96 -0.09
CA ILE A 44 -0.17 14.98 1.28
C ILE A 44 1.20 15.64 1.39
N ALA A 45 1.67 16.33 0.34
CA ALA A 45 3.02 16.88 0.25
C ALA A 45 3.38 17.85 1.40
N GLU A 46 2.39 18.52 1.99
CA GLU A 46 2.58 19.44 3.11
C GLU A 46 3.00 18.78 4.43
N ALA A 47 2.85 17.45 4.53
CA ALA A 47 2.97 16.72 5.80
C ALA A 47 4.32 16.01 5.99
N ASP A 48 5.25 16.10 5.05
CA ASP A 48 6.51 15.33 5.07
C ASP A 48 6.27 13.82 5.29
N LEU A 49 5.25 13.27 4.61
CA LEU A 49 4.89 11.86 4.64
C LEU A 49 4.95 11.26 3.25
N THR A 50 5.43 10.02 3.17
CA THR A 50 5.23 9.20 1.98
C THR A 50 3.81 8.64 1.94
N PRO A 51 3.26 8.29 0.76
CA PRO A 51 1.98 7.60 0.66
C PRO A 51 1.89 6.33 1.51
N LEU A 52 2.99 5.61 1.65
CA LEU A 52 3.06 4.38 2.43
C LEU A 52 3.02 4.66 3.95
N GLU A 53 3.68 5.71 4.42
CA GLU A 53 3.58 6.17 5.81
C GLU A 53 2.14 6.63 6.13
N PHE A 54 1.51 7.36 5.21
CA PHE A 54 0.12 7.76 5.36
C PHE A 54 -0.83 6.54 5.38
N ALA A 55 -0.60 5.53 4.53
CA ALA A 55 -1.37 4.28 4.56
C ALA A 55 -1.22 3.54 5.90
N VAL A 56 -0.02 3.52 6.49
CA VAL A 56 0.20 2.98 7.84
C VAL A 56 -0.67 3.72 8.87
N MET A 57 -0.67 5.06 8.84
CA MET A 57 -1.51 5.85 9.74
C MET A 57 -3.01 5.58 9.52
N ALA A 58 -3.45 5.43 8.27
CA ALA A 58 -4.82 5.11 7.93
C ALA A 58 -5.26 3.75 8.50
N TYR A 59 -4.43 2.72 8.35
CA TYR A 59 -4.73 1.40 8.92
C TYR A 59 -4.71 1.38 10.44
N VAL A 60 -3.80 2.12 11.08
CA VAL A 60 -3.79 2.27 12.54
C VAL A 60 -5.02 3.03 13.03
N ASN A 61 -5.50 4.03 12.28
CA ASN A 61 -6.71 4.78 12.63
C ASN A 61 -8.01 4.02 12.34
N ALA A 62 -8.04 3.16 11.30
CA ALA A 62 -9.25 2.46 10.84
C ALA A 62 -9.66 1.28 11.72
N VAL A 63 -8.94 1.03 12.81
CA VAL A 63 -9.29 0.00 13.80
C VAL A 63 -10.41 0.53 14.70
N ASP A 64 -11.56 0.88 14.07
CA ASP A 64 -12.76 1.25 14.78
C ASP A 64 -13.28 0.02 15.58
N GLY A 65 -13.14 0.08 16.90
CA GLY A 65 -13.72 -0.91 17.83
C GLY A 65 -12.88 -2.16 18.09
N GLU A 66 -11.77 -2.38 17.40
CA GLU A 66 -10.79 -3.42 17.75
C GLU A 66 -9.61 -2.79 18.50
N PRO A 67 -9.12 -3.43 19.57
CA PRO A 67 -7.98 -2.88 20.28
C PRO A 67 -6.74 -2.99 19.39
N ASP A 68 -6.17 -1.86 19.07
CA ASP A 68 -4.78 -1.69 18.65
C ASP A 68 -4.22 -2.80 17.69
N ILE A 69 -3.65 -2.42 16.58
CA ILE A 69 -3.03 -3.34 15.63
C ILE A 69 -1.59 -3.65 16.03
N ASP A 70 -1.17 -4.90 15.93
CA ASP A 70 0.23 -5.27 16.04
C ASP A 70 0.97 -5.11 14.71
N GLN A 71 2.32 -5.17 14.74
CA GLN A 71 3.11 -5.02 13.53
C GLN A 71 2.86 -6.13 12.49
N GLY A 72 2.44 -7.31 12.92
CA GLY A 72 2.11 -8.43 12.02
C GLY A 72 0.85 -8.15 11.23
N GLY A 73 -0.23 -7.81 11.93
CA GLY A 73 -1.50 -7.42 11.32
C GLY A 73 -1.38 -6.17 10.46
N LEU A 74 -0.54 -5.20 10.87
CA LEU A 74 -0.27 -4.01 10.06
C LEU A 74 0.45 -4.36 8.76
N ALA A 75 1.45 -5.26 8.79
CA ALA A 75 2.18 -5.72 7.61
C ALA A 75 1.24 -6.38 6.58
N GLU A 76 0.29 -7.20 7.05
CA GLU A 76 -0.70 -7.84 6.20
C GLU A 76 -1.65 -6.82 5.55
N ARG A 77 -2.13 -5.84 6.31
CA ARG A 77 -3.07 -4.82 5.82
C ARG A 77 -2.42 -3.84 4.85
N VAL A 78 -1.19 -3.40 5.15
CA VAL A 78 -0.43 -2.49 4.26
C VAL A 78 0.10 -3.21 3.02
N GLY A 79 0.23 -4.55 3.07
CA GLY A 79 0.72 -5.34 1.94
C GLY A 79 2.25 -5.27 1.74
N VAL A 80 3.01 -4.96 2.79
CA VAL A 80 4.48 -4.91 2.76
C VAL A 80 5.10 -5.90 3.75
N ASP A 81 6.37 -6.24 3.55
CA ASP A 81 7.05 -7.18 4.44
C ASP A 81 7.28 -6.58 5.85
N ARG A 82 7.49 -7.48 6.83
CA ARG A 82 7.67 -7.10 8.24
C ARG A 82 8.84 -6.14 8.48
N ASN A 83 9.93 -6.27 7.72
CA ASN A 83 11.09 -5.38 7.88
C ASN A 83 10.74 -3.97 7.43
N THR A 84 10.09 -3.85 6.27
CA THR A 84 9.57 -2.58 5.75
C THR A 84 8.56 -1.97 6.72
N THR A 85 7.61 -2.76 7.24
CA THR A 85 6.66 -2.29 8.26
C THR A 85 7.36 -1.77 9.51
N SER A 86 8.37 -2.51 10.02
CA SER A 86 9.15 -2.05 11.17
C SER A 86 9.89 -0.76 10.94
N LEU A 87 10.40 -0.51 9.72
CA LEU A 87 11.06 0.75 9.36
C LEU A 87 10.06 1.90 9.31
N LEU A 88 8.90 1.69 8.70
CA LEU A 88 7.82 2.68 8.62
C LEU A 88 7.33 3.07 10.01
N VAL A 89 7.04 2.09 10.87
CA VAL A 89 6.60 2.34 12.24
C VAL A 89 7.63 3.16 13.01
N ARG A 90 8.90 2.76 12.99
CA ARG A 90 9.99 3.52 13.64
C ARG A 90 10.14 4.94 13.08
N GLY A 91 10.00 5.11 11.77
CA GLY A 91 10.03 6.43 11.14
C GLY A 91 8.90 7.33 11.65
N LEU A 92 7.68 6.78 11.74
CA LEU A 92 6.51 7.51 12.25
C LEU A 92 6.58 7.75 13.76
N GLU A 93 7.15 6.82 14.54
CA GLU A 93 7.45 7.02 15.97
C GLU A 93 8.47 8.17 16.16
N ALA A 94 9.53 8.20 15.35
CA ALA A 94 10.51 9.28 15.39
C ALA A 94 9.93 10.66 15.00
N LYS A 95 8.91 10.66 14.11
CA LYS A 95 8.12 11.86 13.77
C LYS A 95 7.11 12.23 14.88
N GLY A 96 6.94 11.40 15.91
CA GLY A 96 5.97 11.59 17.01
C GLY A 96 4.52 11.42 16.56
N LEU A 97 4.27 10.61 15.52
CA LEU A 97 2.94 10.36 14.95
C LEU A 97 2.35 9.02 15.39
N LEU A 98 3.22 8.05 15.71
CA LEU A 98 2.84 6.76 16.30
C LEU A 98 3.50 6.58 17.66
N GLU A 99 2.90 5.77 18.51
CA GLU A 99 3.48 5.32 19.76
C GLU A 99 3.15 3.85 20.02
N PRO A 100 4.06 3.11 20.70
CA PRO A 100 3.79 1.76 21.13
C PRO A 100 2.81 1.76 22.30
N ARG A 101 1.96 0.75 22.34
CA ARG A 101 1.08 0.47 23.48
C ARG A 101 1.22 -0.99 23.90
N VAL A 102 1.15 -1.24 25.18
CA VAL A 102 1.07 -2.61 25.71
C VAL A 102 -0.39 -3.04 25.68
N SER A 103 -0.67 -4.22 25.11
CA SER A 103 -2.01 -4.79 25.13
C SER A 103 -2.50 -5.01 26.58
N ALA A 104 -3.75 -4.63 26.84
CA ALA A 104 -4.40 -4.93 28.12
C ALA A 104 -4.72 -6.43 28.27
N ILE A 105 -4.83 -7.15 27.14
CA ILE A 105 -5.21 -8.56 27.07
C ILE A 105 -3.97 -9.46 27.08
N ASP A 106 -2.96 -9.12 26.25
CA ASP A 106 -1.68 -9.84 26.17
C ASP A 106 -0.50 -8.87 26.32
N ARG A 107 0.12 -8.87 27.49
CA ARG A 107 1.27 -8.02 27.79
C ARG A 107 2.50 -8.25 26.89
N ARG A 108 2.52 -9.33 26.11
CA ARG A 108 3.59 -9.64 25.14
C ARG A 108 3.33 -9.00 23.78
N ALA A 109 2.07 -8.64 23.47
CA ALA A 109 1.70 -7.99 22.25
C ALA A 109 2.07 -6.50 22.30
N ARG A 110 2.92 -6.09 21.36
CA ARG A 110 3.24 -4.67 21.11
C ARG A 110 2.25 -4.14 20.10
N LEU A 111 1.32 -3.37 20.59
CA LEU A 111 0.32 -2.70 19.79
C LEU A 111 0.83 -1.32 19.38
N ILE A 112 0.24 -0.76 18.34
CA ILE A 112 0.61 0.52 17.76
C ILE A 112 -0.64 1.38 17.72
N ARG A 113 -0.52 2.64 18.12
CA ARG A 113 -1.61 3.62 17.98
C ARG A 113 -1.09 4.95 17.48
N LEU A 114 -1.98 5.78 16.96
CA LEU A 114 -1.69 7.18 16.68
C LEU A 114 -1.49 7.94 18.00
N THR A 115 -0.54 8.88 18.00
CA THR A 115 -0.48 9.92 19.04
C THR A 115 -1.57 10.96 18.78
N PRO A 116 -1.93 11.83 19.75
CA PRO A 116 -2.85 12.95 19.50
C PRO A 116 -2.43 13.84 18.33
N ARG A 117 -1.11 14.00 18.12
CA ARG A 117 -0.54 14.70 16.95
C ARG A 117 -0.78 13.91 15.66
N GLY A 118 -0.59 12.59 15.70
CA GLY A 118 -0.84 11.71 14.57
C GLY A 118 -2.31 11.68 14.17
N GLU A 119 -3.22 11.59 15.14
CA GLU A 119 -4.67 11.64 14.91
C GLU A 119 -5.10 12.96 14.26
N LYS A 120 -4.59 14.08 14.78
CA LYS A 120 -4.88 15.39 14.20
C LYS A 120 -4.39 15.47 12.76
N LEU A 121 -3.13 15.09 12.51
CA LEU A 121 -2.54 15.13 11.17
C LEU A 121 -3.31 14.23 10.20
N TYR A 122 -3.62 12.99 10.61
CA TYR A 122 -4.43 12.07 9.80
C TYR A 122 -5.78 12.67 9.44
N ARG A 123 -6.50 13.22 10.40
CA ARG A 123 -7.81 13.85 10.21
C ARG A 123 -7.76 15.03 9.24
N ASP A 124 -6.69 15.82 9.29
CA ASP A 124 -6.49 16.98 8.40
C ASP A 124 -6.15 16.54 6.95
N LEU A 125 -5.44 15.43 6.78
CA LEU A 125 -4.99 14.91 5.46
C LEU A 125 -5.98 13.96 4.80
N HIS A 126 -6.73 13.19 5.58
CA HIS A 126 -7.59 12.13 5.07
C HIS A 126 -8.61 12.60 4.00
N PRO A 127 -9.33 13.71 4.18
CA PRO A 127 -10.24 14.22 3.15
C PRO A 127 -9.52 14.60 1.86
N LYS A 128 -8.30 15.14 1.95
CA LYS A 128 -7.49 15.52 0.79
C LYS A 128 -7.03 14.28 0.02
N ALA A 129 -6.57 13.27 0.75
CA ALA A 129 -6.14 11.99 0.18
C ALA A 129 -7.30 11.25 -0.51
N LEU A 130 -8.49 11.24 0.08
CA LEU A 130 -9.69 10.66 -0.53
C LEU A 130 -10.08 11.41 -1.81
N ALA A 131 -10.20 12.73 -1.75
CA ALA A 131 -10.56 13.55 -2.91
C ALA A 131 -9.56 13.37 -4.06
N ALA A 132 -8.27 13.21 -3.76
CA ALA A 132 -7.24 12.96 -4.75
C ALA A 132 -7.40 11.58 -5.41
N GLN A 133 -7.73 10.55 -4.66
CA GLN A 133 -8.00 9.21 -5.20
C GLN A 133 -9.28 9.18 -6.04
N ASP A 134 -10.33 9.86 -5.63
CA ASP A 134 -11.56 9.99 -6.41
C ASP A 134 -11.32 10.64 -7.78
N GLN A 135 -10.40 11.61 -7.84
CA GLN A 135 -10.03 12.25 -9.11
C GLN A 135 -9.39 11.29 -10.12
N ILE A 136 -8.68 10.25 -9.66
CA ILE A 136 -8.04 9.25 -10.54
C ILE A 136 -9.08 8.55 -11.41
N LEU A 137 -10.25 8.28 -10.85
CA LEU A 137 -11.34 7.55 -11.50
C LEU A 137 -12.48 8.48 -11.97
N ALA A 138 -12.32 9.80 -11.85
CA ALA A 138 -13.37 10.76 -12.14
C ALA A 138 -13.80 10.83 -13.62
N PHE A 139 -12.96 10.32 -14.53
CA PHE A 139 -13.26 10.23 -15.96
C PHE A 139 -14.11 9.00 -16.33
N LEU A 140 -14.25 8.03 -15.43
CA LEU A 140 -15.11 6.87 -15.60
C LEU A 140 -16.55 7.22 -15.17
N GLU A 141 -17.52 6.64 -15.87
CA GLU A 141 -18.90 6.67 -15.40
C GLU A 141 -19.04 5.90 -14.07
N PRO A 142 -20.00 6.24 -13.19
CA PRO A 142 -20.12 5.60 -11.87
C PRO A 142 -20.15 4.08 -11.93
N ALA A 143 -20.91 3.49 -12.86
CA ALA A 143 -20.99 2.04 -13.02
C ALA A 143 -19.67 1.39 -13.46
N GLU A 144 -18.86 2.09 -14.29
CA GLU A 144 -17.55 1.62 -14.71
C GLU A 144 -16.54 1.67 -13.55
N ARG A 145 -16.63 2.72 -12.71
CA ARG A 145 -15.82 2.84 -11.51
C ARG A 145 -16.09 1.68 -10.54
N ASP A 146 -17.37 1.45 -10.23
CA ASP A 146 -17.78 0.38 -9.33
C ASP A 146 -17.34 -0.98 -9.87
N LEU A 147 -17.56 -1.24 -11.15
CA LEU A 147 -17.14 -2.49 -11.80
C LEU A 147 -15.62 -2.70 -11.72
N LEU A 148 -14.82 -1.64 -11.92
CA LEU A 148 -13.37 -1.71 -11.80
C LEU A 148 -12.94 -2.07 -10.38
N LEU A 149 -13.47 -1.37 -9.37
CA LEU A 149 -13.13 -1.58 -7.97
C LEU A 149 -13.55 -2.96 -7.49
N ASP A 150 -14.78 -3.39 -7.81
CA ASP A 150 -15.29 -4.72 -7.46
C ASP A 150 -14.47 -5.84 -8.13
N SER A 151 -14.08 -5.65 -9.39
CA SER A 151 -13.23 -6.61 -10.11
C SER A 151 -11.86 -6.75 -9.47
N LEU A 152 -11.23 -5.63 -9.07
CA LEU A 152 -9.96 -5.62 -8.35
C LEU A 152 -10.08 -6.31 -6.99
N LEU A 153 -11.14 -6.03 -6.22
CA LEU A 153 -11.40 -6.67 -4.93
C LEU A 153 -11.55 -8.19 -5.07
N ARG A 154 -12.33 -8.65 -6.06
CA ARG A 154 -12.50 -10.09 -6.33
C ARG A 154 -11.18 -10.78 -6.65
N VAL A 155 -10.32 -10.15 -7.46
CA VAL A 155 -8.98 -10.71 -7.76
C VAL A 155 -8.11 -10.76 -6.50
N ILE A 156 -8.11 -9.70 -5.69
CA ILE A 156 -7.33 -9.63 -4.43
C ILE A 156 -7.82 -10.71 -3.45
N ASP A 157 -9.12 -10.89 -3.32
CA ASP A 157 -9.70 -11.87 -2.40
C ASP A 157 -9.41 -13.31 -2.82
N GLU A 158 -9.53 -13.62 -4.12
CA GLU A 158 -9.21 -14.95 -4.67
C GLU A 158 -7.74 -15.32 -4.42
N TYR A 159 -6.82 -14.36 -4.62
CA TYR A 159 -5.39 -14.58 -4.47
C TYR A 159 -4.80 -14.03 -3.16
N ARG A 160 -5.62 -13.85 -2.12
CA ARG A 160 -5.19 -13.30 -0.80
C ARG A 160 -3.99 -14.04 -0.22
N HIS A 161 -3.88 -15.34 -0.44
CA HIS A 161 -2.75 -16.17 0.01
C HIS A 161 -1.42 -15.80 -0.67
N LEU A 162 -1.44 -15.22 -1.88
CA LEU A 162 -0.27 -14.73 -2.61
C LEU A 162 0.09 -13.29 -2.24
N ALA A 163 -0.88 -12.51 -1.76
CA ALA A 163 -0.67 -11.12 -1.35
C ALA A 163 -0.02 -10.98 0.04
N ARG A 164 0.28 -12.11 0.71
CA ARG A 164 0.93 -12.08 2.03
C ARG A 164 2.35 -11.54 1.95
N PRO A 165 2.79 -10.74 2.94
CA PRO A 165 4.14 -10.24 3.02
C PRO A 165 5.17 -11.38 2.94
N GLY A 166 6.07 -11.31 1.95
CA GLY A 166 7.08 -12.36 1.74
C GLY A 166 6.65 -13.52 0.83
N ALA A 167 5.41 -13.58 0.36
CA ALA A 167 5.00 -14.48 -0.71
C ALA A 167 5.83 -14.16 -1.96
N GLY A 168 6.47 -15.16 -2.56
CA GLY A 168 7.32 -14.99 -3.74
C GLY A 168 8.81 -14.76 -3.47
N ARG A 169 9.27 -14.66 -2.24
CA ARG A 169 10.70 -14.75 -1.96
C ARG A 169 11.20 -16.16 -2.31
N ARG A 170 11.98 -16.29 -3.38
CA ARG A 170 12.71 -17.53 -3.67
C ARG A 170 13.49 -17.92 -2.41
N LYS A 171 13.28 -19.13 -1.87
CA LYS A 171 14.17 -19.74 -0.89
C LYS A 171 15.55 -19.72 -1.54
N ARG A 172 16.50 -18.96 -1.01
CA ARG A 172 17.91 -19.05 -1.40
C ARG A 172 18.31 -20.49 -1.10
N ASN A 173 18.53 -21.28 -2.16
CA ASN A 173 19.12 -22.60 -2.02
C ASN A 173 20.47 -22.42 -1.33
N SER A 174 20.56 -22.85 -0.09
CA SER A 174 21.81 -22.92 0.70
C SER A 174 22.69 -24.12 0.31
N ASN A 175 22.64 -24.52 -0.96
CA ASN A 175 23.54 -25.52 -1.52
C ASN A 175 24.67 -24.85 -2.31
N SER A 176 25.46 -24.00 -1.66
CA SER A 176 26.84 -23.78 -2.08
C SER A 176 27.70 -24.91 -1.47
N HIS A 177 27.82 -25.97 -2.20
CA HIS A 177 28.82 -27.00 -1.94
C HIS A 177 30.21 -26.35 -1.94
N PRO A 178 31.03 -26.48 -0.89
CA PRO A 178 32.39 -26.01 -0.94
C PRO A 178 33.15 -26.90 -1.93
N LEU A 179 33.70 -26.29 -2.98
CA LEU A 179 34.65 -26.93 -3.87
C LEU A 179 35.80 -27.46 -3.03
N SER A 180 35.91 -28.79 -2.90
CA SER A 180 37.06 -29.46 -2.32
C SER A 180 38.29 -29.19 -3.19
N ASN A 181 39.19 -28.36 -2.66
CA ASN A 181 40.53 -28.22 -3.20
C ASN A 181 41.28 -29.54 -3.01
N GLY A 182 41.24 -30.41 -4.02
CA GLY A 182 42.16 -31.53 -4.15
C GLY A 182 43.56 -31.04 -4.45
N ARG A 183 44.40 -30.92 -3.45
CA ARG A 183 45.86 -30.89 -3.63
C ARG A 183 46.29 -32.30 -3.98
N HIS A 184 46.82 -32.49 -5.18
CA HIS A 184 47.72 -33.58 -5.48
C HIS A 184 49.13 -33.04 -5.35
N GLY A 185 49.90 -33.72 -4.45
CA GLY A 185 51.32 -33.61 -4.33
C GLY A 185 52.07 -34.36 -5.43
#